data_c52373db69618486ed660db0cf6c66b2
#
_entry.id   c52373db69618486ed660db0cf6c66b2
#
_cell.length_a   1.000
_cell.length_b   1.000
_cell.length_c   1.000
_cell.angle_alpha   90.00
_cell.angle_beta   90.00
_cell.angle_gamma   90.00
#
_symmetry.space_group_name_H-M   'P 1'
#
loop_
_entity.id
_entity.type
_entity.pdbx_description
1 polymer ?
#
loop_
_entity_poly.entity_id
_entity_poly.type
_entity_poly.pdbx_seq_one_letter_code
_entity_poly.pdbx_strand_id
1 'polypeptide(L)'
;MQHKCRVEVIDKKLFADYQEKYLADPKSGVCPFYEVGDVTVFERYGGEDTFWRAAKGAHCAEAWDCISRYIYTALQGGSIMRGWTSDERMMIACCNDGTRPVIFKIERQDYKVVKIEGMGCGACAGKIREALEAVDGVERVEVRPDKGWAEVFVKNDAVPRDADLEEAVKALGGYTVTGID
;
A
#
# COMPACT_ATOMS: atom_id res chain seq x y z
N MET A 1 -12.10 -4.56 9.74
CA MET A 1 -11.01 -3.70 9.21
C MET A 1 -9.87 -4.58 8.74
N GLN A 2 -9.46 -4.44 7.50
CA GLN A 2 -8.36 -5.17 6.87
C GLN A 2 -7.17 -4.23 6.62
N HIS A 3 -6.00 -4.81 6.36
CA HIS A 3 -4.77 -4.05 6.24
C HIS A 3 -3.96 -4.54 5.04
N LYS A 4 -3.46 -3.58 4.26
CA LYS A 4 -2.41 -3.79 3.23
C LYS A 4 -1.18 -2.99 3.64
N CYS A 5 -0.05 -3.36 3.07
CA CYS A 5 1.18 -2.58 3.20
C CYS A 5 1.66 -2.14 1.83
N ARG A 6 1.71 -0.84 1.58
CA ARG A 6 2.26 -0.24 0.38
C ARG A 6 3.72 0.13 0.63
N VAL A 7 4.61 -0.36 -0.20
CA VAL A 7 6.03 -0.02 -0.19
C VAL A 7 6.35 0.68 -1.50
N GLU A 8 6.90 1.88 -1.41
CA GLU A 8 7.29 2.70 -2.55
C GLU A 8 8.76 3.06 -2.46
N VAL A 9 9.47 2.94 -3.56
CA VAL A 9 10.83 3.46 -3.71
C VAL A 9 10.73 4.96 -3.94
N ILE A 10 11.12 5.76 -2.96
CA ILE A 10 11.01 7.22 -3.03
C ILE A 10 12.31 7.91 -3.43
N ASP A 11 13.45 7.24 -3.27
CA ASP A 11 14.75 7.81 -3.65
C ASP A 11 15.82 6.73 -3.75
N LYS A 12 16.93 7.05 -4.45
CA LYS A 12 18.16 6.28 -4.54
C LYS A 12 19.33 7.21 -4.31
N LYS A 13 20.28 6.82 -3.49
CA LYS A 13 21.49 7.60 -3.23
C LYS A 13 22.74 6.92 -3.78
N LEU A 14 23.80 7.68 -3.93
CA LEU A 14 25.12 7.23 -4.31
C LEU A 14 26.16 7.99 -3.49
N PHE A 15 26.98 7.24 -2.76
CA PHE A 15 28.18 7.74 -2.08
C PHE A 15 29.41 7.29 -2.86
N ALA A 16 29.71 8.03 -3.93
CA ALA A 16 30.79 7.69 -4.88
C ALA A 16 32.17 7.61 -4.21
N ASP A 17 32.42 8.46 -3.24
CA ASP A 17 33.65 8.46 -2.43
C ASP A 17 33.82 7.19 -1.60
N TYR A 18 32.70 6.63 -1.09
CA TYR A 18 32.73 5.34 -0.39
C TYR A 18 32.95 4.17 -1.36
N GLN A 19 32.35 4.24 -2.56
CA GLN A 19 32.59 3.21 -3.59
C GLN A 19 34.06 3.24 -4.03
N GLU A 20 34.62 4.39 -4.30
CA GLU A 20 36.02 4.54 -4.68
C GLU A 20 36.98 3.98 -3.62
N LYS A 21 36.65 4.21 -2.36
CA LYS A 21 37.53 3.83 -1.25
C LYS A 21 37.41 2.37 -0.82
N TYR A 22 36.22 1.78 -0.89
CA TYR A 22 35.94 0.52 -0.23
C TYR A 22 35.46 -0.61 -1.13
N LEU A 23 34.96 -0.34 -2.34
CA LEU A 23 34.45 -1.40 -3.20
C LEU A 23 35.52 -1.98 -4.12
N ALA A 24 35.40 -3.26 -4.45
CA ALA A 24 36.22 -3.91 -5.47
C ALA A 24 36.00 -3.32 -6.87
N ASP A 25 34.76 -2.85 -7.16
CA ASP A 25 34.46 -2.04 -8.33
C ASP A 25 34.07 -0.61 -7.88
N PRO A 26 35.02 0.34 -7.95
CA PRO A 26 34.78 1.73 -7.57
C PRO A 26 33.72 2.46 -8.38
N LYS A 27 33.30 1.88 -9.53
CA LYS A 27 32.33 2.46 -10.44
C LYS A 27 31.01 1.69 -10.48
N SER A 28 30.67 0.97 -9.42
CA SER A 28 29.43 0.18 -9.29
C SER A 28 28.16 1.01 -9.52
N GLY A 29 28.18 2.32 -9.22
CA GLY A 29 27.07 3.25 -9.44
C GLY A 29 25.90 3.05 -8.51
N VAL A 30 24.71 3.56 -8.89
CA VAL A 30 23.47 3.43 -8.14
C VAL A 30 22.93 2.00 -8.15
N CYS A 31 22.03 1.66 -7.23
CA CYS A 31 21.39 0.36 -7.20
C CYS A 31 20.71 0.01 -8.54
N PRO A 32 21.02 -1.14 -9.16
CA PRO A 32 20.44 -1.53 -10.45
C PRO A 32 19.10 -2.26 -10.34
N PHE A 33 18.65 -2.62 -9.10
CA PHE A 33 17.47 -3.46 -8.90
C PHE A 33 16.16 -2.68 -8.83
N TYR A 34 16.18 -1.45 -8.30
CA TYR A 34 15.00 -0.64 -8.05
C TYR A 34 15.03 0.65 -8.86
N GLU A 35 13.84 1.12 -9.25
CA GLU A 35 13.64 2.45 -9.82
C GLU A 35 12.80 3.31 -8.88
N VAL A 36 13.05 4.62 -8.86
CA VAL A 36 12.24 5.57 -8.11
C VAL A 36 10.81 5.55 -8.66
N GLY A 37 9.83 5.39 -7.80
CA GLY A 37 8.43 5.21 -8.18
C GLY A 37 7.97 3.75 -8.25
N ASP A 38 8.88 2.76 -8.09
CA ASP A 38 8.46 1.36 -7.95
C ASP A 38 7.57 1.20 -6.73
N VAL A 39 6.40 0.57 -6.92
CA VAL A 39 5.41 0.32 -5.87
C VAL A 39 5.10 -1.15 -5.76
N THR A 40 5.11 -1.66 -4.55
CA THR A 40 4.68 -3.01 -4.20
C THR A 40 3.63 -2.95 -3.10
N VAL A 41 2.54 -3.68 -3.26
CA VAL A 41 1.49 -3.82 -2.25
C VAL A 41 1.50 -5.25 -1.72
N PHE A 42 1.67 -5.37 -0.40
CA PHE A 42 1.61 -6.65 0.31
C PHE A 42 0.23 -6.82 0.92
N GLU A 43 -0.32 -8.04 0.82
CA GLU A 43 -1.59 -8.43 1.42
C GLU A 43 -1.40 -9.67 2.30
N ARG A 44 -2.20 -9.79 3.37
CA ARG A 44 -2.00 -10.85 4.35
C ARG A 44 -2.41 -12.24 3.86
N TYR A 45 -3.45 -12.33 3.03
CA TYR A 45 -4.09 -13.60 2.66
C TYR A 45 -4.51 -13.67 1.21
N GLY A 46 -3.65 -13.39 0.27
CA GLY A 46 -3.99 -13.79 -1.08
C GLY A 46 -3.77 -12.80 -2.20
N GLY A 47 -3.09 -11.75 -1.97
CA GLY A 47 -2.55 -10.95 -3.07
C GLY A 47 -1.31 -11.63 -3.67
N GLU A 48 -1.02 -11.37 -4.93
CA GLU A 48 0.29 -11.70 -5.46
C GLU A 48 1.32 -10.77 -4.82
N ASP A 49 2.25 -11.31 -4.06
CA ASP A 49 3.42 -10.58 -3.61
C ASP A 49 4.23 -10.14 -4.83
N THR A 50 4.14 -8.86 -5.16
CA THR A 50 4.83 -8.26 -6.30
C THR A 50 6.23 -7.77 -5.96
N PHE A 51 6.66 -7.84 -4.70
CA PHE A 51 7.96 -7.36 -4.24
C PHE A 51 9.11 -7.96 -5.06
N TRP A 52 9.08 -9.25 -5.28
CA TRP A 52 10.08 -9.96 -6.07
C TRP A 52 10.09 -9.54 -7.54
N ARG A 53 8.94 -9.15 -8.07
CA ARG A 53 8.82 -8.63 -9.45
C ARG A 53 9.37 -7.22 -9.56
N ALA A 54 9.10 -6.36 -8.58
CA ALA A 54 9.67 -5.01 -8.53
C ALA A 54 11.20 -5.05 -8.54
N ALA A 55 11.80 -6.03 -7.84
CA ALA A 55 13.23 -6.30 -7.90
C ALA A 55 13.69 -7.03 -9.19
N LYS A 56 12.96 -6.91 -10.29
CA LYS A 56 13.29 -7.54 -11.59
C LYS A 56 13.47 -9.07 -11.51
N GLY A 57 12.73 -9.70 -10.62
CA GLY A 57 12.78 -11.13 -10.37
C GLY A 57 13.94 -11.60 -9.49
N ALA A 58 14.77 -10.69 -8.98
CA ALA A 58 15.86 -10.99 -8.06
C ALA A 58 15.47 -10.64 -6.62
N HIS A 59 15.78 -11.54 -5.69
CA HIS A 59 15.64 -11.25 -4.27
C HIS A 59 16.77 -10.34 -3.81
N CYS A 60 16.46 -9.13 -3.36
CA CYS A 60 17.39 -8.26 -2.68
C CYS A 60 17.29 -8.47 -1.15
N ALA A 61 18.19 -9.27 -0.59
CA ALA A 61 18.21 -9.55 0.84
C ALA A 61 18.45 -8.28 1.68
N GLU A 62 19.30 -7.38 1.18
CA GLU A 62 19.62 -6.10 1.82
C GLU A 62 18.40 -5.18 1.98
N ALA A 63 17.50 -5.18 0.99
CA ALA A 63 16.25 -4.44 1.08
C ALA A 63 15.26 -5.15 2.02
N TRP A 64 15.08 -6.46 1.84
CA TRP A 64 14.12 -7.23 2.64
C TRP A 64 14.44 -7.19 4.14
N ASP A 65 15.69 -7.34 4.52
CA ASP A 65 16.12 -7.32 5.91
C ASP A 65 15.74 -6.02 6.62
N CYS A 66 15.84 -4.89 5.92
CA CYS A 66 15.53 -3.60 6.53
C CYS A 66 14.02 -3.28 6.58
N ILE A 67 13.20 -3.74 5.58
CA ILE A 67 11.79 -3.32 5.47
C ILE A 67 10.79 -4.36 5.99
N SER A 68 11.15 -5.65 6.05
CA SER A 68 10.20 -6.74 6.35
C SER A 68 9.46 -6.56 7.66
N ARG A 69 10.14 -6.15 8.73
CA ARG A 69 9.53 -5.92 10.05
C ARG A 69 8.41 -4.87 10.01
N TYR A 70 8.58 -3.82 9.22
CA TYR A 70 7.58 -2.77 9.07
C TYR A 70 6.39 -3.26 8.23
N ILE A 71 6.66 -4.06 7.20
CA ILE A 71 5.62 -4.71 6.39
C ILE A 71 4.75 -5.61 7.26
N TYR A 72 5.36 -6.50 8.06
CA TYR A 72 4.59 -7.38 8.95
C TYR A 72 3.81 -6.62 10.01
N THR A 73 4.37 -5.56 10.58
CA THR A 73 3.65 -4.69 11.52
C THR A 73 2.44 -4.04 10.86
N ALA A 74 2.59 -3.52 9.64
CA ALA A 74 1.49 -2.93 8.88
C ALA A 74 0.37 -3.94 8.60
N LEU A 75 0.73 -5.15 8.13
CA LEU A 75 -0.23 -6.22 7.82
C LEU A 75 -1.02 -6.72 9.05
N GLN A 76 -0.49 -6.53 10.26
CA GLN A 76 -1.16 -6.84 11.52
C GLN A 76 -1.99 -5.66 12.08
N GLY A 77 -2.07 -4.53 11.37
CA GLY A 77 -2.78 -3.34 11.84
C GLY A 77 -2.05 -2.57 12.95
N GLY A 78 -0.77 -2.89 13.18
CA GLY A 78 0.04 -2.22 14.18
C GLY A 78 0.47 -0.82 13.77
N SER A 79 0.80 0.03 14.77
CA SER A 79 1.50 1.28 14.55
C SER A 79 2.94 0.98 14.11
N ILE A 80 3.36 1.50 12.96
CA ILE A 80 4.68 1.18 12.41
C ILE A 80 5.77 1.92 13.21
N MET A 81 5.61 3.25 13.34
CA MET A 81 6.57 4.10 14.08
C MET A 81 5.87 5.27 14.76
N ARG A 82 5.06 4.96 15.79
CA ARG A 82 4.35 5.97 16.58
C ARG A 82 5.31 7.00 17.16
N GLY A 83 5.02 8.27 16.91
CA GLY A 83 5.79 9.39 17.47
C GLY A 83 7.15 9.65 16.81
N TRP A 84 7.50 8.85 15.80
CA TRP A 84 8.71 9.08 15.00
C TRP A 84 8.40 9.77 13.66
N THR A 85 7.42 9.27 12.92
CA THR A 85 6.92 9.87 11.69
C THR A 85 5.68 10.72 11.98
N SER A 86 5.30 11.58 11.02
CA SER A 86 4.09 12.40 11.11
C SER A 86 2.79 11.58 11.05
N ASP A 87 2.85 10.35 10.54
CA ASP A 87 1.76 9.38 10.51
C ASP A 87 2.26 8.05 11.06
N GLU A 88 1.63 7.53 12.12
CA GLU A 88 2.02 6.27 12.75
C GLU A 88 1.88 5.03 11.84
N ARG A 89 1.18 5.16 10.73
CA ARG A 89 1.05 4.14 9.69
C ARG A 89 2.24 4.07 8.74
N MET A 90 3.24 4.96 8.89
CA MET A 90 4.31 5.15 7.91
C MET A 90 5.69 5.00 8.52
N MET A 91 6.64 4.50 7.72
CA MET A 91 8.08 4.52 7.98
C MET A 91 8.84 4.89 6.71
N ILE A 92 9.91 5.65 6.87
CA ILE A 92 10.94 5.85 5.84
C ILE A 92 12.15 5.02 6.26
N ALA A 93 12.49 4.01 5.46
CA ALA A 93 13.61 3.12 5.70
C ALA A 93 14.54 3.08 4.49
N CYS A 94 15.77 2.61 4.67
CA CYS A 94 16.69 2.37 3.57
C CYS A 94 17.22 0.93 3.62
N CYS A 95 17.69 0.41 2.47
CA CYS A 95 18.36 -0.88 2.44
C CYS A 95 19.73 -0.81 3.15
N ASN A 96 20.32 -1.98 3.39
CA ASN A 96 21.58 -2.11 4.14
C ASN A 96 22.84 -1.74 3.31
N ASP A 97 22.71 -1.44 2.00
CA ASP A 97 23.86 -1.02 1.18
C ASP A 97 24.27 0.42 1.54
N GLY A 98 25.32 0.54 2.31
CA GLY A 98 25.84 1.85 2.77
C GLY A 98 26.50 2.70 1.69
N THR A 99 26.68 2.20 0.47
CA THR A 99 27.32 2.95 -0.64
C THR A 99 26.34 3.44 -1.69
N ARG A 100 25.19 2.77 -1.82
CA ARG A 100 24.12 3.10 -2.79
C ARG A 100 22.74 2.76 -2.26
N PRO A 101 22.33 3.33 -1.09
CA PRO A 101 21.08 2.96 -0.44
C PRO A 101 19.86 3.33 -1.28
N VAL A 102 18.88 2.45 -1.28
CA VAL A 102 17.53 2.68 -1.80
C VAL A 102 16.63 3.07 -0.64
N ILE A 103 15.86 4.14 -0.79
CA ILE A 103 14.98 4.68 0.24
C ILE A 103 13.54 4.27 -0.05
N PHE A 104 12.90 3.68 0.94
CA PHE A 104 11.53 3.17 0.87
C PHE A 104 10.60 3.97 1.78
N LYS A 105 9.43 4.33 1.26
CA LYS A 105 8.25 4.69 2.05
C LYS A 105 7.43 3.43 2.26
N ILE A 106 7.19 3.07 3.51
CA ILE A 106 6.40 1.90 3.91
C ILE A 106 5.16 2.43 4.61
N GLU A 107 3.97 2.05 4.15
CA GLU A 107 2.72 2.64 4.57
C GLU A 107 1.65 1.57 4.78
N ARG A 108 1.07 1.53 5.99
CA ARG A 108 -0.14 0.75 6.25
C ARG A 108 -1.34 1.42 5.61
N GLN A 109 -2.09 0.68 4.84
CA GLN A 109 -3.36 1.08 4.27
C GLN A 109 -4.48 0.28 4.94
N ASP A 110 -5.33 0.98 5.67
CA ASP A 110 -6.48 0.40 6.34
C ASP A 110 -7.70 0.48 5.42
N TYR A 111 -8.47 -0.59 5.29
CA TYR A 111 -9.63 -0.63 4.41
C TYR A 111 -10.74 -1.54 4.93
N LYS A 112 -11.96 -1.29 4.45
CA LYS A 112 -13.13 -2.16 4.59
C LYS A 112 -13.47 -2.77 3.25
N VAL A 113 -13.98 -4.00 3.25
CA VAL A 113 -14.51 -4.66 2.06
C VAL A 113 -16.03 -4.57 2.10
N VAL A 114 -16.62 -3.79 1.21
CA VAL A 114 -18.08 -3.66 1.06
C VAL A 114 -18.55 -4.58 -0.05
N LYS A 115 -19.28 -5.64 0.30
CA LYS A 115 -19.86 -6.61 -0.65
C LYS A 115 -21.15 -6.04 -1.20
N ILE A 116 -21.27 -5.97 -2.53
CA ILE A 116 -22.37 -5.25 -3.21
C ILE A 116 -22.94 -6.14 -4.30
N GLU A 117 -24.23 -6.43 -4.21
CA GLU A 117 -25.02 -7.05 -5.29
C GLU A 117 -25.58 -6.01 -6.24
N GLY A 118 -25.78 -6.39 -7.52
CA GLY A 118 -26.31 -5.51 -8.57
C GLY A 118 -25.24 -4.82 -9.42
N MET A 119 -23.96 -5.04 -9.17
CA MET A 119 -22.86 -4.54 -10.01
C MET A 119 -22.74 -5.36 -11.29
N GLY A 120 -23.32 -4.90 -12.38
CA GLY A 120 -23.28 -5.62 -13.66
C GLY A 120 -22.38 -5.01 -14.75
N CYS A 121 -21.82 -3.81 -14.54
CA CYS A 121 -21.08 -3.09 -15.58
C CYS A 121 -20.10 -2.05 -15.03
N GLY A 122 -19.14 -1.62 -15.88
CA GLY A 122 -18.15 -0.60 -15.51
C GLY A 122 -18.76 0.78 -15.15
N ALA A 123 -19.91 1.16 -15.72
CA ALA A 123 -20.60 2.38 -15.36
C ALA A 123 -21.17 2.33 -13.93
N CYS A 124 -21.55 1.15 -13.46
CA CYS A 124 -21.98 0.92 -12.08
C CYS A 124 -20.82 1.16 -11.09
N ALA A 125 -19.62 0.71 -11.46
CA ALA A 125 -18.42 0.88 -10.62
C ALA A 125 -18.09 2.37 -10.39
N GLY A 126 -18.24 3.22 -11.39
CA GLY A 126 -18.05 4.67 -11.26
C GLY A 126 -18.98 5.30 -10.23
N LYS A 127 -20.29 5.02 -10.34
CA LYS A 127 -21.31 5.55 -9.42
C LYS A 127 -21.08 5.09 -7.97
N ILE A 128 -20.75 3.81 -7.79
CA ILE A 128 -20.48 3.25 -6.46
C ILE A 128 -19.23 3.89 -5.85
N ARG A 129 -18.18 4.08 -6.67
CA ARG A 129 -16.96 4.75 -6.21
C ARG A 129 -17.26 6.17 -5.73
N GLU A 130 -17.92 6.98 -6.55
CA GLU A 130 -18.27 8.37 -6.21
C GLU A 130 -19.11 8.46 -4.93
N ALA A 131 -20.11 7.59 -4.79
CA ALA A 131 -20.97 7.57 -3.61
C ALA A 131 -20.22 7.20 -2.33
N LEU A 132 -19.34 6.19 -2.39
CA LEU A 132 -18.57 5.77 -1.23
C LEU A 132 -17.44 6.77 -0.88
N GLU A 133 -16.81 7.41 -1.88
CA GLU A 133 -15.81 8.46 -1.67
C GLU A 133 -16.38 9.74 -1.06
N ALA A 134 -17.69 9.97 -1.20
CA ALA A 134 -18.38 11.09 -0.57
C ALA A 134 -18.64 10.88 0.95
N VAL A 135 -18.47 9.66 1.46
CA VAL A 135 -18.65 9.36 2.89
C VAL A 135 -17.47 9.90 3.70
N ASP A 136 -17.76 10.61 4.79
CA ASP A 136 -16.68 11.11 5.65
C ASP A 136 -15.84 9.98 6.23
N GLY A 137 -14.52 10.21 6.29
CA GLY A 137 -13.55 9.20 6.70
C GLY A 137 -13.08 8.26 5.59
N VAL A 138 -13.66 8.32 4.40
CA VAL A 138 -13.15 7.59 3.23
C VAL A 138 -12.02 8.38 2.58
N GLU A 139 -10.90 7.70 2.31
CA GLU A 139 -9.74 8.27 1.62
C GLU A 139 -9.82 8.05 0.10
N ARG A 140 -10.14 6.82 -0.31
CA ARG A 140 -10.32 6.40 -1.71
C ARG A 140 -11.06 5.08 -1.78
N VAL A 141 -11.58 4.74 -2.96
CA VAL A 141 -12.33 3.49 -3.18
C VAL A 141 -11.83 2.78 -4.44
N GLU A 142 -11.60 1.47 -4.31
CA GLU A 142 -11.31 0.58 -5.43
C GLU A 142 -12.47 -0.40 -5.62
N VAL A 143 -13.24 -0.23 -6.69
CA VAL A 143 -14.37 -1.11 -7.01
C VAL A 143 -13.90 -2.30 -7.84
N ARG A 144 -14.32 -3.50 -7.47
CA ARG A 144 -14.06 -4.78 -8.15
C ARG A 144 -15.39 -5.37 -8.64
N PRO A 145 -15.91 -4.94 -9.78
CA PRO A 145 -17.21 -5.40 -10.26
C PRO A 145 -17.26 -6.90 -10.56
N ASP A 146 -16.16 -7.45 -11.04
CA ASP A 146 -15.97 -8.87 -11.32
C ASP A 146 -16.05 -9.76 -10.08
N LYS A 147 -15.79 -9.18 -8.91
CA LYS A 147 -15.81 -9.86 -7.63
C LYS A 147 -17.01 -9.51 -6.75
N GLY A 148 -17.78 -8.50 -7.13
CA GLY A 148 -18.96 -8.07 -6.37
C GLY A 148 -18.63 -7.28 -5.10
N TRP A 149 -17.49 -6.59 -5.02
CA TRP A 149 -17.16 -5.75 -3.85
C TRP A 149 -16.41 -4.46 -4.20
N ALA A 150 -16.34 -3.59 -3.20
CA ALA A 150 -15.49 -2.41 -3.18
C ALA A 150 -14.55 -2.44 -1.97
N GLU A 151 -13.29 -2.09 -2.17
CA GLU A 151 -12.31 -1.83 -1.12
C GLU A 151 -12.36 -0.33 -0.79
N VAL A 152 -12.79 -0.01 0.43
CA VAL A 152 -12.96 1.35 0.94
C VAL A 152 -11.80 1.67 1.86
N PHE A 153 -10.80 2.40 1.37
CA PHE A 153 -9.65 2.83 2.14
C PHE A 153 -10.02 3.99 3.05
N VAL A 154 -9.58 3.94 4.30
CA VAL A 154 -10.01 4.86 5.34
C VAL A 154 -8.89 5.80 5.79
N LYS A 155 -9.26 7.03 6.15
CA LYS A 155 -8.33 8.02 6.73
C LYS A 155 -7.83 7.54 8.09
N ASN A 156 -6.66 8.02 8.50
CA ASN A 156 -6.06 7.63 9.78
C ASN A 156 -6.87 8.10 10.99
N ASP A 157 -7.47 9.28 10.90
CA ASP A 157 -8.15 9.99 11.97
C ASP A 157 -9.68 9.85 11.95
N ALA A 158 -10.22 9.23 10.90
CA ALA A 158 -11.66 9.09 10.72
C ALA A 158 -12.01 7.76 10.03
N VAL A 159 -12.69 6.89 10.75
CA VAL A 159 -13.16 5.61 10.20
C VAL A 159 -14.67 5.73 9.92
N PRO A 160 -15.13 5.53 8.67
CA PRO A 160 -16.56 5.60 8.33
C PRO A 160 -17.33 4.49 9.06
N ARG A 161 -18.54 4.80 9.51
CA ARG A 161 -19.44 3.79 10.09
C ARG A 161 -19.99 2.91 8.94
N ASP A 162 -20.21 1.64 9.22
CA ASP A 162 -20.77 0.70 8.24
C ASP A 162 -22.12 1.17 7.71
N ALA A 163 -22.97 1.72 8.58
CA ALA A 163 -24.27 2.26 8.23
C ALA A 163 -24.18 3.40 7.20
N ASP A 164 -23.16 4.26 7.29
CA ASP A 164 -22.99 5.38 6.34
C ASP A 164 -22.58 4.86 4.95
N LEU A 165 -21.75 3.82 4.90
CA LEU A 165 -21.36 3.15 3.65
C LEU A 165 -22.57 2.41 3.01
N GLU A 166 -23.38 1.73 3.83
CA GLU A 166 -24.59 1.06 3.36
C GLU A 166 -25.60 2.07 2.80
N GLU A 167 -25.83 3.20 3.48
CA GLU A 167 -26.74 4.24 3.06
C GLU A 167 -26.30 4.88 1.74
N ALA A 168 -24.99 5.16 1.59
CA ALA A 168 -24.42 5.72 0.38
C ALA A 168 -24.67 4.82 -0.86
N VAL A 169 -24.49 3.51 -0.72
CA VAL A 169 -24.75 2.55 -1.80
C VAL A 169 -26.24 2.43 -2.07
N LYS A 170 -27.06 2.35 -1.02
CA LYS A 170 -28.52 2.21 -1.13
C LYS A 170 -29.19 3.41 -1.82
N ALA A 171 -28.68 4.61 -1.58
CA ALA A 171 -29.17 5.86 -2.20
C ALA A 171 -29.06 5.86 -3.72
N LEU A 172 -28.16 5.07 -4.30
CA LEU A 172 -28.00 4.95 -5.76
C LEU A 172 -29.16 4.19 -6.43
N GLY A 173 -29.91 3.37 -5.67
CA GLY A 173 -30.96 2.51 -6.21
C GLY A 173 -30.41 1.35 -7.05
N GLY A 174 -31.00 0.15 -6.89
CA GLY A 174 -30.60 -1.04 -7.66
C GLY A 174 -29.34 -1.78 -7.16
N TYR A 175 -28.75 -1.35 -6.04
CA TYR A 175 -27.62 -2.01 -5.38
C TYR A 175 -27.96 -2.39 -3.95
N THR A 176 -27.44 -3.51 -3.48
CA THR A 176 -27.63 -3.99 -2.11
C THR A 176 -26.29 -4.34 -1.49
N VAL A 177 -25.99 -3.77 -0.31
CA VAL A 177 -24.84 -4.20 0.50
C VAL A 177 -25.23 -5.47 1.22
N THR A 178 -24.44 -6.53 1.04
CA THR A 178 -24.66 -7.86 1.65
C THR A 178 -23.76 -8.15 2.82
N GLY A 179 -22.73 -7.32 3.03
CA GLY A 179 -21.82 -7.39 4.16
C GLY A 179 -20.67 -6.40 4.06
N ILE A 180 -20.10 -6.07 5.22
CA ILE A 180 -18.89 -5.21 5.34
C ILE A 180 -17.91 -5.92 6.29
N ASP A 181 -16.66 -6.16 5.81
CA ASP A 181 -15.57 -6.83 6.55
C ASP A 181 -14.46 -5.85 6.94
#